data_ab8717f9734861ecb1cd55537bbea9ea
#
_entry.id   ab8717f9734861ecb1cd55537bbea9ea
#
_cell.length_a   1.000
_cell.length_b   1.000
_cell.length_c   1.000
_cell.angle_alpha   90.00
_cell.angle_beta   90.00
_cell.angle_gamma   90.00
#
_symmetry.space_group_name_H-M   'P 1'
#
loop_
_entity.id
_entity.type
_entity.pdbx_description
1 polymer ?
#
loop_
_entity_poly.entity_id
_entity_poly.type
_entity_poly.pdbx_seq_one_letter_code
_entity_poly.pdbx_strand_id
1 'polypeptide(L)'
;MIEIYNTMSKQLEEFHALHPGEVRMYVCGPTVYNLIHIGNARPMLVFDCVRRYFEYQGYRVLFISNFTDVDDKIIKKSVEEGVPADVISERYIKECKKDMQTLNIRPATIHPQATKEIQGMIDMIQTLIDKGYAYVAKDGTVYYRTRKFREYGKLSHKNIDDLRSGARTLLVTGEDQKEDPLDFVLWKPKKEGEPYWESPWCEGRPGWHIECSVMSRKYAGSTLDIHGGGEDLIFPHHENEIAQSEAANGEPFAHYWMHIAFLNIDNHKMSKSLGNFFTVRDIVAKYDPQVVRYFMLTVHYRSPLNFSQELMESAKTAYERICNCAANLDYLLTRKGAAVTPLTAEEKIPSPQAGIPSAGPAVLPSGTVVPVAVTAEEAARLLSAENGTVSAADGLTEAEADKLGEADAFRARFEKVMDDDFNTADAISVLFDLVKWINSSADENSSAAFLAVLRAELHTLAGILGLKCEMDGQAAAAGDDELASYVEGKIAERQAARKARDFAKADAIRDELKEKGILLEDTRDGVKWKKA
;
A
#
# COMPACT_ATOMS: atom_id res chain seq x y z
N MET A 1 14.20 -5.78 15.72
CA MET A 1 13.10 -6.78 15.66
C MET A 1 11.81 -6.03 15.47
N ILE A 2 10.94 -6.51 14.59
CA ILE A 2 9.67 -5.85 14.27
C ILE A 2 8.72 -5.97 15.46
N GLU A 3 8.16 -4.87 15.90
CA GLU A 3 7.08 -4.79 16.87
C GLU A 3 5.80 -4.33 16.17
N ILE A 4 4.64 -4.86 16.59
CA ILE A 4 3.33 -4.55 16.03
C ILE A 4 2.38 -4.19 17.15
N TYR A 5 1.70 -3.05 17.02
CA TYR A 5 0.61 -2.75 17.93
C TYR A 5 -0.59 -3.65 17.62
N ASN A 6 -0.84 -4.57 18.53
CA ASN A 6 -1.93 -5.53 18.40
C ASN A 6 -3.22 -4.97 18.96
N THR A 7 -4.22 -4.75 18.12
CA THR A 7 -5.55 -4.25 18.56
C THR A 7 -6.20 -5.19 19.58
N MET A 8 -5.93 -6.50 19.50
CA MET A 8 -6.48 -7.50 20.41
C MET A 8 -6.02 -7.28 21.86
N SER A 9 -4.73 -7.09 22.08
CA SER A 9 -4.15 -6.86 23.41
C SER A 9 -4.04 -5.39 23.78
N LYS A 10 -4.12 -4.47 22.80
CA LYS A 10 -3.83 -3.04 22.93
C LYS A 10 -2.38 -2.75 23.38
N GLN A 11 -1.47 -3.61 23.00
CA GLN A 11 -0.05 -3.50 23.33
C GLN A 11 0.80 -3.59 22.08
N LEU A 12 2.00 -3.03 22.17
CA LEU A 12 3.06 -3.27 21.22
C LEU A 12 3.67 -4.63 21.53
N GLU A 13 3.74 -5.51 20.54
CA GLU A 13 4.19 -6.90 20.70
C GLU A 13 5.28 -7.22 19.67
N GLU A 14 6.31 -7.94 20.08
CA GLU A 14 7.31 -8.46 19.17
C GLU A 14 6.68 -9.43 18.16
N PHE A 15 6.99 -9.24 16.88
CA PHE A 15 6.46 -10.09 15.82
C PHE A 15 7.19 -11.44 15.76
N HIS A 16 6.44 -12.51 15.91
CA HIS A 16 6.90 -13.88 15.72
C HIS A 16 6.04 -14.58 14.66
N ALA A 17 6.65 -14.90 13.53
CA ALA A 17 5.95 -15.58 12.45
C ALA A 17 5.55 -17.01 12.85
N LEU A 18 4.31 -17.42 12.54
CA LEU A 18 3.81 -18.78 12.73
C LEU A 18 4.65 -19.81 11.96
N HIS A 19 5.14 -19.41 10.81
CA HIS A 19 6.00 -20.23 9.96
C HIS A 19 7.33 -19.49 9.73
N PRO A 20 8.47 -20.06 10.11
CA PRO A 20 9.76 -19.38 9.96
C PRO A 20 9.99 -18.88 8.53
N GLY A 21 10.28 -17.58 8.38
CA GLY A 21 10.54 -16.94 7.09
C GLY A 21 9.30 -16.68 6.22
N GLU A 22 8.08 -16.93 6.73
CA GLU A 22 6.83 -16.64 6.02
C GLU A 22 5.89 -15.80 6.89
N VAL A 23 5.21 -14.83 6.28
CA VAL A 23 4.13 -14.04 6.89
C VAL A 23 2.85 -14.27 6.13
N ARG A 24 1.81 -14.74 6.80
CA ARG A 24 0.45 -14.91 6.25
C ARG A 24 -0.43 -13.77 6.71
N MET A 25 -0.77 -12.89 5.79
CA MET A 25 -1.52 -11.68 6.05
C MET A 25 -2.82 -11.64 5.24
N TYR A 26 -3.94 -11.45 5.93
CA TYR A 26 -5.25 -11.23 5.31
C TYR A 26 -5.75 -9.82 5.64
N VAL A 27 -6.11 -9.07 4.62
CA VAL A 27 -6.67 -7.72 4.76
C VAL A 27 -8.02 -7.67 4.06
N CYS A 28 -9.06 -7.32 4.80
CA CYS A 28 -10.40 -7.21 4.25
C CYS A 28 -10.43 -6.19 3.11
N GLY A 29 -10.85 -6.66 1.94
CA GLY A 29 -10.94 -5.87 0.73
C GLY A 29 -12.26 -5.12 0.59
N PRO A 30 -12.41 -4.31 -0.47
CA PRO A 30 -13.58 -3.47 -0.67
C PRO A 30 -14.77 -4.25 -1.22
N THR A 31 -15.98 -3.77 -0.91
CA THR A 31 -17.21 -4.11 -1.66
C THR A 31 -17.20 -3.39 -3.00
N VAL A 32 -17.24 -4.15 -4.09
CA VAL A 32 -16.99 -3.64 -5.46
C VAL A 32 -18.29 -3.20 -6.16
N TYR A 33 -18.89 -2.13 -5.67
CA TYR A 33 -20.11 -1.54 -6.25
C TYR A 33 -19.89 -0.13 -6.85
N ASN A 34 -18.74 0.48 -6.62
CA ASN A 34 -18.39 1.83 -7.09
C ASN A 34 -16.87 2.01 -7.13
N LEU A 35 -16.40 3.12 -7.72
CA LEU A 35 -15.00 3.54 -7.60
C LEU A 35 -14.60 3.65 -6.12
N ILE A 36 -13.37 3.25 -5.81
CA ILE A 36 -12.85 3.38 -4.44
C ILE A 36 -12.61 4.85 -4.10
N HIS A 37 -12.92 5.20 -2.86
CA HIS A 37 -12.62 6.52 -2.33
C HIS A 37 -11.26 6.52 -1.62
N ILE A 38 -10.69 7.71 -1.40
CA ILE A 38 -9.35 7.85 -0.79
C ILE A 38 -9.25 7.20 0.60
N GLY A 39 -10.36 7.12 1.36
CA GLY A 39 -10.41 6.41 2.63
C GLY A 39 -10.25 4.89 2.49
N ASN A 40 -10.73 4.28 1.37
CA ASN A 40 -10.46 2.86 1.08
C ASN A 40 -9.01 2.64 0.63
N ALA A 41 -8.43 3.62 -0.07
CA ALA A 41 -7.06 3.51 -0.57
C ALA A 41 -6.02 3.52 0.57
N ARG A 42 -6.30 4.22 1.69
CA ARG A 42 -5.36 4.33 2.82
C ARG A 42 -4.97 2.97 3.41
N PRO A 43 -5.90 2.09 3.83
CA PRO A 43 -5.54 0.75 4.28
C PRO A 43 -4.77 -0.06 3.23
N MET A 44 -5.22 -0.05 1.97
CA MET A 44 -4.54 -0.78 0.89
C MET A 44 -3.08 -0.35 0.75
N LEU A 45 -2.82 0.96 0.84
CA LEU A 45 -1.51 1.56 0.70
C LEU A 45 -0.61 1.26 1.90
N VAL A 46 -1.15 1.36 3.12
CA VAL A 46 -0.39 1.05 4.34
C VAL A 46 0.00 -0.43 4.38
N PHE A 47 -0.93 -1.34 4.08
CA PHE A 47 -0.60 -2.77 4.04
C PHE A 47 0.34 -3.14 2.88
N ASP A 48 0.36 -2.39 1.78
CA ASP A 48 1.40 -2.53 0.75
C ASP A 48 2.78 -2.14 1.31
N CYS A 49 2.88 -1.10 2.14
CA CYS A 49 4.14 -0.75 2.82
C CYS A 49 4.56 -1.80 3.85
N VAL A 50 3.62 -2.31 4.65
CA VAL A 50 3.87 -3.41 5.61
C VAL A 50 4.41 -4.63 4.88
N ARG A 51 3.76 -5.03 3.78
CA ARG A 51 4.23 -6.13 2.92
C ARG A 51 5.64 -5.89 2.39
N ARG A 52 5.92 -4.68 1.84
CA ARG A 52 7.24 -4.32 1.30
C ARG A 52 8.31 -4.38 2.37
N TYR A 53 8.01 -3.94 3.57
CA TYR A 53 8.95 -3.98 4.67
C TYR A 53 9.24 -5.40 5.14
N PHE A 54 8.25 -6.28 5.29
CA PHE A 54 8.50 -7.69 5.58
C PHE A 54 9.34 -8.37 4.50
N GLU A 55 9.06 -8.11 3.22
CA GLU A 55 9.84 -8.65 2.10
C GLU A 55 11.28 -8.11 2.10
N TYR A 56 11.47 -6.83 2.43
CA TYR A 56 12.79 -6.24 2.65
C TYR A 56 13.55 -6.92 3.78
N GLN A 57 12.88 -7.28 4.87
CA GLN A 57 13.43 -8.03 5.99
C GLN A 57 13.62 -9.53 5.69
N GLY A 58 13.38 -9.97 4.46
CA GLY A 58 13.65 -11.34 3.98
C GLY A 58 12.49 -12.32 4.19
N TYR A 59 11.31 -11.88 4.62
CA TYR A 59 10.15 -12.75 4.73
C TYR A 59 9.48 -12.97 3.36
N ARG A 60 9.00 -14.17 3.13
CA ARG A 60 8.02 -14.43 2.08
C ARG A 60 6.63 -14.05 2.59
N VAL A 61 5.96 -13.11 1.93
CA VAL A 61 4.64 -12.65 2.35
C VAL A 61 3.54 -13.25 1.50
N LEU A 62 2.70 -14.08 2.09
CA LEU A 62 1.43 -14.50 1.51
C LEU A 62 0.38 -13.44 1.86
N PHE A 63 0.19 -12.48 0.97
CA PHE A 63 -0.77 -11.40 1.15
C PHE A 63 -2.09 -11.70 0.44
N ILE A 64 -3.17 -11.75 1.18
CA ILE A 64 -4.53 -12.03 0.69
C ILE A 64 -5.40 -10.81 0.94
N SER A 65 -6.10 -10.36 -0.10
CA SER A 65 -7.12 -9.31 0.02
C SER A 65 -8.26 -9.60 -0.94
N ASN A 66 -9.46 -9.81 -0.39
CA ASN A 66 -10.62 -10.23 -1.17
C ASN A 66 -11.29 -9.09 -1.92
N PHE A 67 -12.19 -9.47 -2.83
CA PHE A 67 -13.24 -8.60 -3.32
C PHE A 67 -14.60 -9.16 -2.88
N THR A 68 -15.35 -8.36 -2.11
CA THR A 68 -16.75 -8.65 -1.84
C THR A 68 -17.56 -8.29 -3.09
N ASP A 69 -17.87 -9.31 -3.89
CA ASP A 69 -18.54 -9.20 -5.19
C ASP A 69 -20.02 -9.61 -5.17
N VAL A 70 -20.55 -9.86 -3.96
CA VAL A 70 -21.98 -10.02 -3.69
C VAL A 70 -22.38 -9.29 -2.40
N ASP A 71 -23.23 -8.26 -2.51
CA ASP A 71 -23.65 -7.42 -1.38
C ASP A 71 -24.92 -6.63 -1.74
N ASP A 72 -25.67 -6.18 -0.75
CA ASP A 72 -26.88 -5.36 -0.95
C ASP A 72 -26.62 -4.10 -1.79
N LYS A 73 -25.40 -3.50 -1.67
CA LYS A 73 -25.03 -2.30 -2.45
C LYS A 73 -24.81 -2.62 -3.93
N ILE A 74 -24.24 -3.80 -4.24
CA ILE A 74 -24.03 -4.27 -5.61
C ILE A 74 -25.39 -4.55 -6.25
N ILE A 75 -26.28 -5.24 -5.53
CA ILE A 75 -27.64 -5.56 -5.98
C ILE A 75 -28.42 -4.28 -6.25
N LYS A 76 -28.41 -3.34 -5.31
CA LYS A 76 -29.05 -2.04 -5.50
C LYS A 76 -28.53 -1.33 -6.77
N LYS A 77 -27.21 -1.32 -6.97
CA LYS A 77 -26.58 -0.70 -8.13
C LYS A 77 -26.96 -1.40 -9.44
N SER A 78 -27.06 -2.73 -9.43
CA SER A 78 -27.48 -3.51 -10.60
C SER A 78 -28.91 -3.18 -11.02
N VAL A 79 -29.82 -3.02 -10.05
CA VAL A 79 -31.21 -2.59 -10.31
C VAL A 79 -31.25 -1.16 -10.83
N GLU A 80 -30.48 -0.23 -10.25
CA GLU A 80 -30.41 1.16 -10.69
C GLU A 80 -29.91 1.29 -12.13
N GLU A 81 -28.94 0.46 -12.55
CA GLU A 81 -28.36 0.49 -13.90
C GLU A 81 -29.05 -0.46 -14.88
N GLY A 82 -29.95 -1.34 -14.42
CA GLY A 82 -30.62 -2.32 -15.27
C GLY A 82 -29.69 -3.39 -15.85
N VAL A 83 -28.62 -3.75 -15.14
CA VAL A 83 -27.63 -4.77 -15.54
C VAL A 83 -27.46 -5.82 -14.45
N PRO A 84 -27.03 -7.05 -14.77
CA PRO A 84 -26.76 -8.09 -13.77
C PRO A 84 -25.72 -7.67 -12.72
N ALA A 85 -25.82 -8.21 -11.50
CA ALA A 85 -24.95 -7.86 -10.38
C ALA A 85 -23.45 -8.22 -10.63
N ASP A 86 -23.20 -9.31 -11.34
CA ASP A 86 -21.84 -9.73 -11.75
C ASP A 86 -21.19 -8.73 -12.71
N VAL A 87 -21.96 -8.11 -13.62
CA VAL A 87 -21.46 -7.04 -14.51
C VAL A 87 -21.00 -5.83 -13.70
N ILE A 88 -21.73 -5.48 -12.62
CA ILE A 88 -21.33 -4.40 -11.70
C ILE A 88 -20.03 -4.76 -11.00
N SER A 89 -19.99 -5.92 -10.35
CA SER A 89 -18.82 -6.32 -9.56
C SER A 89 -17.57 -6.49 -10.42
N GLU A 90 -17.65 -7.14 -11.58
CA GLU A 90 -16.51 -7.28 -12.50
C GLU A 90 -15.97 -5.93 -13.00
N ARG A 91 -16.87 -4.99 -13.31
CA ARG A 91 -16.50 -3.62 -13.68
C ARG A 91 -15.68 -2.98 -12.58
N TYR A 92 -16.21 -2.95 -11.35
CA TYR A 92 -15.56 -2.25 -10.25
C TYR A 92 -14.34 -2.97 -9.67
N ILE A 93 -14.20 -4.28 -9.83
CA ILE A 93 -12.93 -5.00 -9.61
C ILE A 93 -11.85 -4.48 -10.57
N LYS A 94 -12.16 -4.36 -11.87
CA LYS A 94 -11.20 -3.82 -12.86
C LYS A 94 -10.81 -2.39 -12.54
N GLU A 95 -11.79 -1.56 -12.17
CA GLU A 95 -11.54 -0.16 -11.84
C GLU A 95 -10.73 -0.02 -10.53
N CYS A 96 -11.02 -0.83 -9.50
CA CYS A 96 -10.24 -0.87 -8.26
C CYS A 96 -8.77 -1.24 -8.52
N LYS A 97 -8.53 -2.27 -9.35
CA LYS A 97 -7.17 -2.67 -9.72
C LYS A 97 -6.40 -1.56 -10.44
N LYS A 98 -7.07 -0.78 -11.31
CA LYS A 98 -6.45 0.39 -11.96
C LYS A 98 -6.09 1.46 -10.94
N ASP A 99 -6.99 1.77 -10.01
CA ASP A 99 -6.76 2.77 -8.97
C ASP A 99 -5.59 2.34 -8.05
N MET A 100 -5.51 1.04 -7.70
CA MET A 100 -4.37 0.49 -6.96
C MET A 100 -3.05 0.64 -7.74
N GLN A 101 -3.05 0.28 -9.04
CA GLN A 101 -1.87 0.41 -9.89
C GLN A 101 -1.42 1.87 -10.01
N THR A 102 -2.36 2.80 -10.17
CA THR A 102 -2.09 4.24 -10.22
C THR A 102 -1.37 4.72 -8.95
N LEU A 103 -1.76 4.24 -7.77
CA LEU A 103 -1.12 4.56 -6.49
C LEU A 103 0.13 3.71 -6.18
N ASN A 104 0.65 2.94 -7.15
CA ASN A 104 1.76 2.01 -6.97
C ASN A 104 1.54 1.00 -5.82
N ILE A 105 0.28 0.59 -5.62
CA ILE A 105 -0.09 -0.49 -4.71
C ILE A 105 0.04 -1.81 -5.48
N ARG A 106 0.89 -2.71 -5.00
CA ARG A 106 1.10 -4.01 -5.63
C ARG A 106 -0.14 -4.91 -5.44
N PRO A 107 -0.51 -5.71 -6.44
CA PRO A 107 -1.57 -6.69 -6.27
C PRO A 107 -1.28 -7.62 -5.08
N ALA A 108 -2.31 -8.02 -4.33
CA ALA A 108 -2.15 -9.09 -3.36
C ALA A 108 -1.68 -10.39 -4.04
N THR A 109 -1.08 -11.28 -3.29
CA THR A 109 -0.70 -12.62 -3.79
C THR A 109 -1.94 -13.35 -4.29
N ILE A 110 -3.06 -13.18 -3.59
CA ILE A 110 -4.35 -13.75 -3.95
C ILE A 110 -5.45 -12.71 -3.70
N HIS A 111 -6.32 -12.51 -4.70
CA HIS A 111 -7.55 -11.73 -4.59
C HIS A 111 -8.77 -12.65 -4.74
N PRO A 112 -9.21 -13.34 -3.67
CA PRO A 112 -10.38 -14.18 -3.74
C PRO A 112 -11.65 -13.35 -3.92
N GLN A 113 -12.66 -13.94 -4.56
CA GLN A 113 -13.98 -13.36 -4.76
C GLN A 113 -15.02 -14.18 -3.99
N ALA A 114 -15.91 -13.51 -3.25
CA ALA A 114 -16.91 -14.18 -2.43
C ALA A 114 -17.79 -15.14 -3.24
N THR A 115 -18.20 -14.76 -4.46
CA THR A 115 -19.01 -15.58 -5.36
C THR A 115 -18.33 -16.89 -5.81
N LYS A 116 -17.02 -17.00 -5.69
CA LYS A 116 -16.23 -18.20 -6.04
C LYS A 116 -16.03 -19.15 -4.85
N GLU A 117 -16.44 -18.73 -3.65
CA GLU A 117 -16.20 -19.45 -2.39
C GLU A 117 -17.48 -19.89 -1.68
N ILE A 118 -18.61 -19.89 -2.37
CA ILE A 118 -19.94 -20.17 -1.81
C ILE A 118 -19.99 -21.56 -1.14
N GLN A 119 -19.45 -22.60 -1.75
CA GLN A 119 -19.47 -23.94 -1.15
C GLN A 119 -18.72 -23.96 0.19
N GLY A 120 -17.55 -23.33 0.26
CA GLY A 120 -16.81 -23.22 1.52
C GLY A 120 -17.56 -22.47 2.60
N MET A 121 -18.37 -21.47 2.22
CA MET A 121 -19.25 -20.75 3.16
C MET A 121 -20.38 -21.65 3.67
N ILE A 122 -21.02 -22.40 2.79
CA ILE A 122 -22.04 -23.40 3.17
C ILE A 122 -21.46 -24.43 4.13
N ASP A 123 -20.27 -24.97 3.83
CA ASP A 123 -19.60 -25.98 4.66
C ASP A 123 -19.23 -25.44 6.05
N MET A 124 -18.74 -24.20 6.13
CA MET A 124 -18.43 -23.58 7.42
C MET A 124 -19.71 -23.28 8.22
N ILE A 125 -20.75 -22.76 7.59
CA ILE A 125 -22.05 -22.52 8.23
C ILE A 125 -22.63 -23.82 8.78
N GLN A 126 -22.57 -24.93 7.99
CA GLN A 126 -23.04 -26.24 8.47
C GLN A 126 -22.23 -26.70 9.69
N THR A 127 -20.89 -26.52 9.66
CA THR A 127 -20.03 -26.81 10.82
C THR A 127 -20.46 -26.02 12.06
N LEU A 128 -20.81 -24.74 11.90
CA LEU A 128 -21.30 -23.90 12.99
C LEU A 128 -22.66 -24.36 13.53
N ILE A 129 -23.56 -24.81 12.64
CA ILE A 129 -24.85 -25.41 13.03
C ILE A 129 -24.62 -26.68 13.82
N ASP A 130 -23.82 -27.62 13.32
CA ASP A 130 -23.54 -28.91 13.95
C ASP A 130 -22.91 -28.76 15.34
N LYS A 131 -22.04 -27.74 15.50
CA LYS A 131 -21.48 -27.35 16.81
C LYS A 131 -22.44 -26.51 17.68
N GLY A 132 -23.62 -26.18 17.14
CA GLY A 132 -24.68 -25.42 17.80
C GLY A 132 -24.41 -23.92 17.95
N TYR A 133 -23.40 -23.36 17.25
CA TYR A 133 -23.13 -21.91 17.22
C TYR A 133 -24.02 -21.18 16.21
N ALA A 134 -24.77 -21.88 15.38
CA ALA A 134 -25.72 -21.29 14.46
C ALA A 134 -27.06 -22.04 14.50
N TYR A 135 -28.12 -21.43 13.96
CA TYR A 135 -29.45 -22.00 13.85
C TYR A 135 -30.17 -21.51 12.60
N VAL A 136 -31.10 -22.29 12.13
CA VAL A 136 -31.92 -21.99 10.97
C VAL A 136 -33.28 -21.46 11.44
N ALA A 137 -33.66 -20.26 10.99
CA ALA A 137 -34.97 -19.66 11.25
C ALA A 137 -36.02 -20.24 10.31
N LYS A 138 -37.29 -19.91 10.57
CA LYS A 138 -38.46 -20.49 9.83
C LYS A 138 -38.46 -20.16 8.33
N ASP A 139 -37.89 -19.02 7.95
CA ASP A 139 -37.77 -18.56 6.56
C ASP A 139 -36.54 -19.10 5.83
N GLY A 140 -35.70 -19.91 6.52
CA GLY A 140 -34.45 -20.43 5.99
C GLY A 140 -33.24 -19.53 6.24
N THR A 141 -33.40 -18.38 6.88
CA THR A 141 -32.26 -17.53 7.32
C THR A 141 -31.44 -18.30 8.34
N VAL A 142 -30.12 -18.26 8.18
CA VAL A 142 -29.21 -18.84 9.18
C VAL A 142 -28.55 -17.72 9.97
N TYR A 143 -28.69 -17.80 11.28
CA TYR A 143 -28.12 -16.84 12.23
C TYR A 143 -27.03 -17.49 13.08
N TYR A 144 -26.01 -16.69 13.42
CA TYR A 144 -25.00 -17.04 14.41
C TYR A 144 -25.46 -16.69 15.80
N ARG A 145 -25.32 -17.62 16.77
CA ARG A 145 -25.65 -17.40 18.20
C ARG A 145 -24.52 -16.67 18.90
N THR A 146 -24.54 -15.36 18.89
CA THR A 146 -23.47 -14.50 19.40
C THR A 146 -23.10 -14.80 20.86
N ARG A 147 -24.12 -14.99 21.73
CA ARG A 147 -23.88 -15.27 23.17
C ARG A 147 -23.28 -16.64 23.46
N LYS A 148 -23.31 -17.56 22.51
CA LYS A 148 -22.67 -18.86 22.68
C LYS A 148 -21.15 -18.78 22.60
N PHE A 149 -20.62 -17.81 21.86
CA PHE A 149 -19.20 -17.53 21.83
C PHE A 149 -18.83 -16.62 23.01
N ARG A 150 -18.31 -17.22 24.08
CA ARG A 150 -18.08 -16.53 25.37
C ARG A 150 -17.11 -15.37 25.31
N GLU A 151 -16.19 -15.40 24.34
CA GLU A 151 -15.16 -14.39 24.16
C GLU A 151 -15.58 -13.28 23.15
N TYR A 152 -16.88 -13.24 22.76
CA TYR A 152 -17.35 -12.19 21.87
C TYR A 152 -17.15 -10.80 22.47
N GLY A 153 -16.55 -9.91 21.71
CA GLY A 153 -16.16 -8.58 22.18
C GLY A 153 -14.68 -8.48 22.58
N LYS A 154 -13.90 -9.56 22.47
CA LYS A 154 -12.49 -9.56 22.88
C LYS A 154 -11.60 -8.65 22.03
N LEU A 155 -11.88 -8.48 20.74
CA LEU A 155 -11.15 -7.58 19.84
C LEU A 155 -11.58 -6.12 20.03
N SER A 156 -12.89 -5.89 20.04
CA SER A 156 -13.47 -4.54 20.12
C SER A 156 -13.47 -4.00 21.55
N HIS A 157 -13.20 -4.84 22.54
CA HIS A 157 -13.31 -4.55 23.98
C HIS A 157 -14.69 -4.02 24.38
N LYS A 158 -15.73 -4.43 23.64
CA LYS A 158 -17.10 -4.06 23.93
C LYS A 158 -17.77 -5.09 24.83
N ASN A 159 -18.47 -4.60 25.83
CA ASN A 159 -19.32 -5.47 26.63
C ASN A 159 -20.60 -5.81 25.82
N ILE A 160 -20.90 -7.10 25.69
CA ILE A 160 -22.09 -7.60 24.98
C ILE A 160 -23.39 -7.00 25.57
N ASP A 161 -23.47 -6.82 26.88
CA ASP A 161 -24.67 -6.33 27.52
C ASP A 161 -24.92 -4.84 27.25
N ASP A 162 -23.86 -4.06 27.05
CA ASP A 162 -23.96 -2.65 26.68
C ASP A 162 -24.46 -2.46 25.22
N LEU A 163 -24.16 -3.42 24.34
CA LEU A 163 -24.61 -3.41 22.95
C LEU A 163 -26.13 -3.56 22.82
N ARG A 164 -26.78 -4.18 23.81
CA ARG A 164 -28.24 -4.38 23.87
C ARG A 164 -29.03 -3.06 23.97
N SER A 165 -28.46 -2.05 24.61
CA SER A 165 -29.12 -0.75 24.81
C SER A 165 -29.19 0.08 23.52
N GLY A 166 -28.24 -0.13 22.57
CA GLY A 166 -28.19 0.54 21.26
C GLY A 166 -29.00 -0.14 20.15
N ALA A 167 -29.27 -1.45 20.29
CA ALA A 167 -29.98 -2.25 19.26
C ALA A 167 -31.47 -1.94 19.15
N ARG A 168 -32.06 -1.20 20.08
CA ARG A 168 -33.51 -0.88 20.09
C ARG A 168 -33.99 0.01 18.94
N THR A 169 -33.08 0.57 18.11
CA THR A 169 -33.44 1.59 17.11
C THR A 169 -33.35 1.14 15.66
N LEU A 170 -32.94 -0.10 15.37
CA LEU A 170 -32.77 -0.61 13.99
C LEU A 170 -33.48 -1.96 13.82
N LEU A 171 -34.78 -1.97 13.94
CA LEU A 171 -35.60 -3.11 13.47
C LEU A 171 -35.58 -3.13 11.94
N VAL A 172 -34.69 -3.92 11.37
CA VAL A 172 -34.71 -4.29 9.95
C VAL A 172 -35.73 -5.43 9.78
N THR A 173 -36.52 -5.37 8.73
CA THR A 173 -37.54 -6.38 8.41
C THR A 173 -36.93 -7.80 8.44
N GLY A 174 -37.48 -8.71 9.27
CA GLY A 174 -36.99 -10.08 9.46
C GLY A 174 -36.23 -10.33 10.78
N GLU A 175 -36.01 -9.31 11.62
CA GLU A 175 -35.34 -9.46 12.92
C GLU A 175 -36.17 -10.11 14.02
N ASP A 176 -37.45 -10.28 13.80
CA ASP A 176 -38.40 -10.96 14.70
C ASP A 176 -38.13 -12.48 14.83
N GLN A 177 -37.28 -13.06 13.99
CA GLN A 177 -36.93 -14.48 14.01
C GLN A 177 -35.60 -14.79 14.73
N LYS A 178 -34.88 -13.77 15.21
CA LYS A 178 -33.66 -13.96 15.98
C LYS A 178 -33.95 -14.48 17.40
N GLU A 179 -33.14 -15.45 17.85
CA GLU A 179 -33.16 -15.90 19.26
C GLU A 179 -32.64 -14.79 20.21
N ASP A 180 -31.63 -14.02 19.79
CA ASP A 180 -31.12 -12.84 20.49
C ASP A 180 -30.91 -11.69 19.48
N PRO A 181 -31.19 -10.43 19.85
CA PRO A 181 -30.95 -9.26 18.99
C PRO A 181 -29.53 -9.09 18.49
N LEU A 182 -28.55 -9.64 19.19
CA LEU A 182 -27.13 -9.59 18.83
C LEU A 182 -26.74 -10.64 17.79
N ASP A 183 -27.62 -11.62 17.51
CA ASP A 183 -27.33 -12.65 16.52
C ASP A 183 -27.21 -12.00 15.14
N PHE A 184 -26.24 -12.47 14.36
CA PHE A 184 -25.98 -11.93 13.04
C PHE A 184 -26.17 -12.99 11.94
N VAL A 185 -26.45 -12.51 10.74
CA VAL A 185 -26.82 -13.37 9.61
C VAL A 185 -25.59 -14.03 9.01
N LEU A 186 -25.65 -15.35 8.81
CA LEU A 186 -24.68 -16.15 8.07
C LEU A 186 -25.15 -16.47 6.65
N TRP A 187 -26.49 -16.69 6.47
CA TRP A 187 -27.11 -16.97 5.18
C TRP A 187 -28.49 -16.28 5.10
N LYS A 188 -28.76 -15.61 3.98
CA LYS A 188 -30.01 -14.88 3.72
C LYS A 188 -30.82 -15.57 2.63
N PRO A 189 -32.15 -15.77 2.79
CA PRO A 189 -33.00 -16.20 1.69
C PRO A 189 -32.94 -15.23 0.51
N LYS A 190 -33.08 -15.75 -0.70
CA LYS A 190 -33.16 -14.93 -1.91
C LYS A 190 -34.39 -14.04 -1.90
N LYS A 191 -34.26 -12.87 -2.53
CA LYS A 191 -35.36 -12.03 -2.94
C LYS A 191 -35.48 -12.02 -4.45
N GLU A 192 -36.62 -11.63 -4.97
CA GLU A 192 -36.85 -11.54 -6.40
C GLU A 192 -35.80 -10.61 -7.07
N GLY A 193 -35.16 -11.10 -8.12
CA GLY A 193 -34.11 -10.35 -8.85
C GLY A 193 -32.73 -10.34 -8.22
N GLU A 194 -32.51 -10.95 -7.04
CA GLU A 194 -31.19 -11.07 -6.40
C GLU A 194 -30.44 -12.31 -6.91
N PRO A 195 -29.09 -12.25 -7.00
CA PRO A 195 -28.27 -13.45 -7.19
C PRO A 195 -28.43 -14.40 -6.00
N TYR A 196 -28.47 -15.70 -6.27
CA TYR A 196 -28.65 -16.71 -5.23
C TYR A 196 -27.93 -18.01 -5.57
N TRP A 197 -27.73 -18.82 -4.55
CA TRP A 197 -27.17 -20.17 -4.63
C TRP A 197 -28.03 -21.14 -3.84
N GLU A 198 -28.01 -22.39 -4.25
CA GLU A 198 -28.64 -23.47 -3.48
C GLU A 198 -27.88 -23.73 -2.19
N SER A 199 -28.58 -23.96 -1.09
CA SER A 199 -28.04 -24.38 0.19
C SER A 199 -28.97 -25.37 0.87
N PRO A 200 -28.54 -26.10 1.92
CA PRO A 200 -29.39 -27.00 2.69
C PRO A 200 -30.57 -26.32 3.36
N TRP A 201 -30.54 -25.00 3.53
CA TRP A 201 -31.53 -24.23 4.29
C TRP A 201 -32.55 -23.52 3.41
N CYS A 202 -32.06 -22.87 2.37
CA CYS A 202 -32.90 -22.20 1.36
C CYS A 202 -32.01 -21.75 0.19
N GLU A 203 -32.64 -21.48 -0.96
CA GLU A 203 -31.99 -20.67 -1.99
C GLU A 203 -31.71 -19.26 -1.46
N GLY A 204 -30.47 -18.82 -1.54
CA GLY A 204 -30.08 -17.57 -0.90
C GLY A 204 -28.66 -17.14 -1.16
N ARG A 205 -28.13 -16.32 -0.30
CA ARG A 205 -26.76 -15.77 -0.39
C ARG A 205 -26.10 -15.62 0.98
N PRO A 206 -24.74 -15.59 1.04
CA PRO A 206 -24.03 -15.45 2.29
C PRO A 206 -24.27 -14.09 2.97
N GLY A 207 -24.13 -14.08 4.29
CA GLY A 207 -23.92 -12.87 5.07
C GLY A 207 -22.50 -12.31 4.84
N TRP A 208 -22.34 -11.04 5.08
CA TRP A 208 -21.06 -10.34 4.80
C TRP A 208 -19.86 -10.89 5.59
N HIS A 209 -20.06 -11.36 6.82
CA HIS A 209 -18.97 -11.71 7.72
C HIS A 209 -18.35 -13.10 7.43
N ILE A 210 -19.14 -14.02 6.85
CA ILE A 210 -18.67 -15.41 6.61
C ILE A 210 -17.63 -15.48 5.48
N GLU A 211 -17.65 -14.50 4.57
CA GLU A 211 -16.77 -14.45 3.40
C GLU A 211 -15.30 -14.50 3.80
N CYS A 212 -14.86 -13.55 4.63
CA CYS A 212 -13.47 -13.41 5.04
C CYS A 212 -12.99 -14.60 5.88
N SER A 213 -13.85 -15.13 6.77
CA SER A 213 -13.54 -16.33 7.56
C SER A 213 -13.23 -17.55 6.68
N VAL A 214 -13.99 -17.73 5.61
CA VAL A 214 -13.81 -18.86 4.68
C VAL A 214 -12.61 -18.66 3.77
N MET A 215 -12.49 -17.46 3.18
CA MET A 215 -11.39 -17.16 2.26
C MET A 215 -10.03 -17.17 2.95
N SER A 216 -9.92 -16.64 4.17
CA SER A 216 -8.68 -16.71 4.94
C SER A 216 -8.29 -18.15 5.27
N ARG A 217 -9.25 -18.96 5.76
CA ARG A 217 -9.02 -20.39 6.05
C ARG A 217 -8.55 -21.16 4.81
N LYS A 218 -9.20 -20.95 3.67
CA LYS A 218 -8.88 -21.66 2.42
C LYS A 218 -7.47 -21.39 1.94
N TYR A 219 -7.04 -20.12 1.99
CA TYR A 219 -5.80 -19.70 1.35
C TYR A 219 -4.61 -19.54 2.29
N ALA A 220 -4.85 -19.33 3.60
CA ALA A 220 -3.80 -19.15 4.58
C ALA A 220 -3.83 -20.13 5.76
N GLY A 221 -4.89 -20.95 5.88
CA GLY A 221 -5.05 -21.88 7.00
C GLY A 221 -5.93 -21.32 8.12
N SER A 222 -6.04 -22.09 9.21
CA SER A 222 -6.96 -21.75 10.33
C SER A 222 -6.52 -20.51 11.08
N THR A 223 -5.23 -20.25 11.16
CA THR A 223 -4.63 -19.13 11.90
C THR A 223 -3.75 -18.29 10.99
N LEU A 224 -3.91 -16.98 11.06
CA LEU A 224 -3.12 -15.98 10.35
C LEU A 224 -2.02 -15.41 11.26
N ASP A 225 -0.89 -14.98 10.67
CA ASP A 225 0.02 -14.09 11.40
C ASP A 225 -0.67 -12.74 11.63
N ILE A 226 -1.13 -12.08 10.57
CA ILE A 226 -1.71 -10.75 10.64
C ILE A 226 -3.08 -10.74 9.97
N HIS A 227 -4.07 -10.18 10.67
CA HIS A 227 -5.36 -9.79 10.09
C HIS A 227 -5.58 -8.29 10.25
N GLY A 228 -6.10 -7.64 9.20
CA GLY A 228 -6.24 -6.19 9.25
C GLY A 228 -7.27 -5.60 8.32
N GLY A 229 -7.44 -4.28 8.48
CA GLY A 229 -8.36 -3.46 7.70
C GLY A 229 -8.49 -2.05 8.25
N GLY A 230 -9.55 -1.32 7.87
CA GLY A 230 -9.91 -0.05 8.50
C GLY A 230 -10.41 -0.26 9.94
N GLU A 231 -10.25 0.75 10.79
CA GLU A 231 -10.73 0.67 12.18
C GLU A 231 -12.25 0.52 12.32
N ASP A 232 -13.01 0.89 11.29
CA ASP A 232 -14.46 0.66 11.20
C ASP A 232 -14.82 -0.82 11.11
N LEU A 233 -13.89 -1.67 10.70
CA LEU A 233 -14.08 -3.12 10.63
C LEU A 233 -13.88 -3.83 11.97
N ILE A 234 -13.23 -3.20 12.97
CA ILE A 234 -13.04 -3.81 14.29
C ILE A 234 -14.36 -4.37 14.82
N PHE A 235 -15.43 -3.57 14.70
CA PHE A 235 -16.78 -3.98 15.12
C PHE A 235 -17.83 -3.46 14.13
N PRO A 236 -18.76 -4.31 13.65
CA PRO A 236 -18.90 -5.72 14.06
C PRO A 236 -18.12 -6.73 13.20
N HIS A 237 -17.50 -6.33 12.08
CA HIS A 237 -17.02 -7.25 11.04
C HIS A 237 -15.95 -8.24 11.55
N HIS A 238 -14.81 -7.75 12.02
CA HIS A 238 -13.71 -8.60 12.51
C HIS A 238 -14.09 -9.36 13.80
N GLU A 239 -14.89 -8.77 14.67
CA GLU A 239 -15.41 -9.48 15.84
C GLU A 239 -16.27 -10.68 15.44
N ASN A 240 -17.12 -10.53 14.40
CA ASN A 240 -17.92 -11.61 13.87
C ASN A 240 -17.08 -12.67 13.15
N GLU A 241 -16.04 -12.25 12.45
CA GLU A 241 -15.09 -13.19 11.82
C GLU A 241 -14.36 -14.05 12.85
N ILE A 242 -13.92 -13.46 13.98
CA ILE A 242 -13.33 -14.20 15.10
C ILE A 242 -14.32 -15.25 15.61
N ALA A 243 -15.54 -14.83 15.91
CA ALA A 243 -16.56 -15.73 16.45
C ALA A 243 -16.82 -16.91 15.50
N GLN A 244 -16.94 -16.66 14.19
CA GLN A 244 -17.13 -17.69 13.17
C GLN A 244 -15.93 -18.62 13.05
N SER A 245 -14.74 -18.05 12.87
CA SER A 245 -13.53 -18.81 12.59
C SER A 245 -13.10 -19.66 13.78
N GLU A 246 -13.08 -19.09 14.99
CA GLU A 246 -12.64 -19.80 16.17
C GLU A 246 -13.66 -20.87 16.62
N ALA A 247 -14.97 -20.59 16.51
CA ALA A 247 -15.98 -21.60 16.77
C ALA A 247 -15.93 -22.75 15.76
N ALA A 248 -15.70 -22.45 14.48
CA ALA A 248 -15.62 -23.48 13.44
C ALA A 248 -14.32 -24.29 13.52
N ASN A 249 -13.16 -23.65 13.76
CA ASN A 249 -11.84 -24.28 13.64
C ASN A 249 -11.31 -24.77 15.00
N GLY A 250 -11.66 -24.12 16.13
CA GLY A 250 -11.15 -24.45 17.46
C GLY A 250 -9.76 -23.88 17.74
N GLU A 251 -9.28 -22.96 16.94
CA GLU A 251 -7.96 -22.34 16.99
C GLU A 251 -8.11 -20.82 16.90
N PRO A 252 -7.15 -20.02 17.42
CA PRO A 252 -7.14 -18.57 17.27
C PRO A 252 -7.17 -18.17 15.78
N PHE A 253 -7.94 -17.15 15.45
CA PHE A 253 -8.09 -16.73 14.04
C PHE A 253 -6.88 -15.98 13.51
N ALA A 254 -6.34 -15.06 14.30
CA ALA A 254 -5.10 -14.33 13.96
C ALA A 254 -4.31 -14.00 15.24
N HIS A 255 -2.98 -13.94 15.09
CA HIS A 255 -2.08 -13.55 16.19
C HIS A 255 -2.05 -12.03 16.34
N TYR A 256 -1.89 -11.28 15.24
CA TYR A 256 -1.80 -9.82 15.27
C TYR A 256 -2.96 -9.19 14.50
N TRP A 257 -3.56 -8.18 15.11
CA TRP A 257 -4.68 -7.42 14.56
C TRP A 257 -4.26 -5.98 14.31
N MET A 258 -4.19 -5.58 13.05
CA MET A 258 -3.78 -4.24 12.64
C MET A 258 -4.95 -3.45 12.04
N HIS A 259 -5.19 -2.25 12.58
CA HIS A 259 -6.28 -1.40 12.11
C HIS A 259 -5.81 -0.01 11.74
N ILE A 260 -6.24 0.45 10.58
CA ILE A 260 -5.86 1.74 10.02
C ILE A 260 -6.91 2.78 10.38
N ALA A 261 -6.49 3.86 11.03
CA ALA A 261 -7.37 4.93 11.44
C ALA A 261 -7.99 5.68 10.24
N PHE A 262 -9.11 6.37 10.48
CA PHE A 262 -9.88 7.06 9.44
C PHE A 262 -9.09 8.16 8.72
N LEU A 263 -9.52 8.40 7.49
CA LEU A 263 -9.17 9.59 6.75
C LEU A 263 -10.33 10.59 6.84
N ASN A 264 -10.04 11.78 7.37
CA ASN A 264 -10.96 12.91 7.46
C ASN A 264 -10.73 13.88 6.29
N ILE A 265 -11.75 14.63 5.91
CA ILE A 265 -11.67 15.73 4.94
C ILE A 265 -11.97 17.02 5.68
N ASP A 266 -11.03 17.97 5.69
CA ASP A 266 -11.15 19.24 6.40
C ASP A 266 -11.65 19.05 7.86
N ASN A 267 -11.04 18.09 8.57
CA ASN A 267 -11.38 17.68 9.94
C ASN A 267 -12.78 17.07 10.12
N HIS A 268 -13.48 16.74 9.06
CA HIS A 268 -14.78 16.09 9.09
C HIS A 268 -14.70 14.65 8.52
N LYS A 269 -15.49 13.75 9.10
CA LYS A 269 -15.63 12.40 8.55
C LYS A 269 -16.15 12.49 7.11
N MET A 270 -15.54 11.74 6.20
CA MET A 270 -15.96 11.68 4.81
C MET A 270 -17.36 11.06 4.69
N SER A 271 -18.28 11.74 4.00
CA SER A 271 -19.59 11.21 3.69
C SER A 271 -20.16 11.80 2.39
N LYS A 272 -20.96 11.01 1.66
CA LYS A 272 -21.65 11.48 0.45
C LYS A 272 -22.63 12.61 0.72
N SER A 273 -23.30 12.57 1.89
CA SER A 273 -24.28 13.59 2.28
C SER A 273 -23.68 14.95 2.57
N LEU A 274 -22.41 15.02 2.97
CA LEU A 274 -21.67 16.26 3.20
C LEU A 274 -20.99 16.80 1.94
N GLY A 275 -21.06 16.09 0.80
CA GLY A 275 -20.40 16.51 -0.44
C GLY A 275 -18.87 16.47 -0.38
N ASN A 276 -18.29 15.90 0.68
CA ASN A 276 -16.85 15.79 0.90
C ASN A 276 -16.32 14.38 0.57
N PHE A 277 -16.95 13.70 -0.38
CA PHE A 277 -16.59 12.35 -0.82
C PHE A 277 -15.75 12.44 -2.10
N PHE A 278 -14.49 11.99 -2.04
CA PHE A 278 -13.58 11.99 -3.18
C PHE A 278 -13.14 10.57 -3.52
N THR A 279 -13.25 10.22 -4.79
CA THR A 279 -12.64 9.00 -5.32
C THR A 279 -11.13 9.18 -5.47
N VAL A 280 -10.38 8.09 -5.59
CA VAL A 280 -8.94 8.15 -5.93
C VAL A 280 -8.74 8.97 -7.21
N ARG A 281 -9.60 8.79 -8.22
CA ARG A 281 -9.52 9.49 -9.51
C ARG A 281 -9.72 11.00 -9.42
N ASP A 282 -10.61 11.45 -8.54
CA ASP A 282 -10.82 12.88 -8.32
C ASP A 282 -9.56 13.56 -7.78
N ILE A 283 -8.77 12.83 -6.99
CA ILE A 283 -7.55 13.34 -6.39
C ILE A 283 -6.37 13.25 -7.36
N VAL A 284 -6.18 12.11 -8.03
CA VAL A 284 -5.07 11.96 -8.99
C VAL A 284 -5.27 12.76 -10.27
N ALA A 285 -6.48 13.24 -10.54
CA ALA A 285 -6.71 14.24 -11.58
C ALA A 285 -6.09 15.62 -11.27
N LYS A 286 -5.76 15.89 -9.99
CA LYS A 286 -5.21 17.17 -9.52
C LYS A 286 -3.77 17.05 -9.03
N TYR A 287 -3.39 15.89 -8.53
CA TYR A 287 -2.10 15.62 -7.91
C TYR A 287 -1.47 14.37 -8.50
N ASP A 288 -0.16 14.39 -8.64
CA ASP A 288 0.59 13.19 -9.00
C ASP A 288 0.27 12.03 -8.05
N PRO A 289 0.03 10.81 -8.55
CA PRO A 289 -0.28 9.65 -7.72
C PRO A 289 0.75 9.36 -6.62
N GLN A 290 2.02 9.67 -6.88
CA GLN A 290 3.08 9.46 -5.91
C GLN A 290 3.04 10.50 -4.78
N VAL A 291 2.58 11.71 -5.07
CA VAL A 291 2.30 12.74 -4.04
C VAL A 291 1.16 12.27 -3.14
N VAL A 292 0.10 11.67 -3.72
CA VAL A 292 -1.01 11.11 -2.95
C VAL A 292 -0.52 9.97 -2.05
N ARG A 293 0.30 9.07 -2.59
CA ARG A 293 0.92 7.98 -1.81
C ARG A 293 1.78 8.53 -0.68
N TYR A 294 2.69 9.45 -0.99
CA TYR A 294 3.54 10.11 -0.01
C TYR A 294 2.71 10.74 1.11
N PHE A 295 1.68 11.52 0.77
CA PHE A 295 0.80 12.16 1.73
C PHE A 295 0.15 11.16 2.71
N MET A 296 -0.34 10.02 2.21
CA MET A 296 -1.00 9.03 3.06
C MET A 296 -0.05 8.34 4.06
N LEU A 297 1.26 8.40 3.82
CA LEU A 297 2.29 7.84 4.69
C LEU A 297 2.92 8.86 5.67
N THR A 298 2.58 10.15 5.56
CA THR A 298 3.13 11.21 6.42
C THR A 298 2.61 11.16 7.86
N VAL A 299 1.58 10.36 8.12
CA VAL A 299 0.98 10.20 9.45
C VAL A 299 0.93 8.72 9.78
N HIS A 300 1.32 8.37 11.01
CA HIS A 300 1.28 6.98 11.48
C HIS A 300 -0.08 6.34 11.23
N TYR A 301 -0.12 5.08 10.80
CA TYR A 301 -1.33 4.41 10.34
C TYR A 301 -2.46 4.36 11.38
N ARG A 302 -2.12 4.31 12.69
CA ARG A 302 -3.07 4.33 13.81
C ARG A 302 -3.62 5.72 14.15
N SER A 303 -3.08 6.77 13.55
CA SER A 303 -3.56 8.14 13.76
C SER A 303 -4.47 8.58 12.62
N PRO A 304 -5.56 9.31 12.91
CA PRO A 304 -6.40 9.87 11.86
C PRO A 304 -5.60 10.79 10.93
N LEU A 305 -5.79 10.64 9.62
CA LEU A 305 -5.18 11.50 8.61
C LEU A 305 -6.20 12.53 8.15
N ASN A 306 -5.84 13.81 8.23
CA ASN A 306 -6.69 14.88 7.70
C ASN A 306 -6.26 15.25 6.28
N PHE A 307 -7.15 15.13 5.32
CA PHE A 307 -6.94 15.57 3.94
C PHE A 307 -7.44 17.00 3.78
N SER A 308 -6.57 17.87 3.30
CA SER A 308 -6.91 19.23 2.87
C SER A 308 -6.04 19.62 1.67
N GLN A 309 -6.47 20.61 0.90
CA GLN A 309 -5.70 21.10 -0.23
C GLN A 309 -4.33 21.64 0.22
N GLU A 310 -4.27 22.38 1.33
CA GLU A 310 -3.03 22.95 1.86
C GLU A 310 -2.01 21.85 2.22
N LEU A 311 -2.47 20.77 2.88
CA LEU A 311 -1.60 19.64 3.23
C LEU A 311 -1.13 18.87 1.99
N MET A 312 -1.94 18.78 0.94
CA MET A 312 -1.54 18.16 -0.32
C MET A 312 -0.49 18.98 -1.06
N GLU A 313 -0.60 20.33 -1.09
CA GLU A 313 0.43 21.20 -1.67
C GLU A 313 1.76 21.12 -0.88
N SER A 314 1.67 21.04 0.45
CA SER A 314 2.84 20.81 1.30
C SER A 314 3.49 19.45 1.01
N ALA A 315 2.68 18.39 0.86
CA ALA A 315 3.14 17.05 0.51
C ALA A 315 3.81 17.03 -0.88
N LYS A 316 3.24 17.72 -1.88
CA LYS A 316 3.81 17.88 -3.21
C LYS A 316 5.21 18.49 -3.13
N THR A 317 5.32 19.65 -2.46
CA THR A 317 6.60 20.36 -2.30
C THR A 317 7.65 19.50 -1.57
N ALA A 318 7.22 18.73 -0.57
CA ALA A 318 8.11 17.82 0.15
C ALA A 318 8.57 16.66 -0.74
N TYR A 319 7.65 16.01 -1.47
CA TYR A 319 7.97 14.90 -2.36
C TYR A 319 8.89 15.34 -3.52
N GLU A 320 8.67 16.53 -4.10
CA GLU A 320 9.55 17.12 -5.12
C GLU A 320 11.00 17.20 -4.68
N ARG A 321 11.29 17.42 -3.39
CA ARG A 321 12.66 17.44 -2.87
C ARG A 321 13.34 16.09 -2.97
N ILE A 322 12.62 15.00 -2.74
CA ILE A 322 13.12 13.63 -2.90
C ILE A 322 13.42 13.36 -4.37
N CYS A 323 12.47 13.69 -5.26
CA CYS A 323 12.63 13.52 -6.71
C CYS A 323 13.82 14.34 -7.26
N ASN A 324 13.98 15.59 -6.81
CA ASN A 324 15.08 16.44 -7.23
C ASN A 324 16.44 15.88 -6.78
N CYS A 325 16.52 15.26 -5.60
CA CYS A 325 17.75 14.58 -5.14
C CYS A 325 18.08 13.38 -6.05
N ALA A 326 17.09 12.54 -6.35
CA ALA A 326 17.28 11.40 -7.26
C ALA A 326 17.71 11.86 -8.66
N ALA A 327 17.03 12.85 -9.23
CA ALA A 327 17.36 13.43 -10.54
C ALA A 327 18.76 14.05 -10.57
N ASN A 328 19.22 14.66 -9.47
CA ASN A 328 20.57 15.19 -9.38
C ASN A 328 21.62 14.08 -9.39
N LEU A 329 21.39 12.96 -8.69
CA LEU A 329 22.27 11.79 -8.73
C LEU A 329 22.34 11.19 -10.13
N ASP A 330 21.22 11.07 -10.82
CA ASP A 330 21.13 10.58 -12.21
C ASP A 330 21.89 11.51 -13.17
N TYR A 331 21.77 12.82 -13.00
CA TYR A 331 22.53 13.80 -13.78
C TYR A 331 24.05 13.66 -13.57
N LEU A 332 24.50 13.56 -12.31
CA LEU A 332 25.92 13.40 -11.99
C LEU A 332 26.48 12.08 -12.55
N LEU A 333 25.73 10.99 -12.44
CA LEU A 333 26.09 9.69 -13.02
C LEU A 333 26.21 9.75 -14.55
N THR A 334 25.24 10.35 -15.22
CA THR A 334 25.27 10.54 -16.68
C THR A 334 26.49 11.31 -17.13
N ARG A 335 26.89 12.36 -16.41
CA ARG A 335 28.14 13.12 -16.70
C ARG A 335 29.41 12.29 -16.53
N LYS A 336 29.37 11.23 -15.73
CA LYS A 336 30.48 10.26 -15.58
C LYS A 336 30.45 9.18 -16.67
N GLY A 337 29.53 9.25 -17.63
CA GLY A 337 29.40 8.25 -18.70
C GLY A 337 28.68 6.96 -18.25
N ALA A 338 28.08 6.95 -17.05
CA ALA A 338 27.30 5.81 -16.60
C ALA A 338 25.92 5.82 -17.28
N ALA A 339 25.50 4.67 -17.79
CA ALA A 339 24.12 4.49 -18.24
C ALA A 339 23.21 4.45 -17.01
N VAL A 340 22.27 5.40 -16.90
CA VAL A 340 21.29 5.43 -15.84
C VAL A 340 20.02 4.76 -16.36
N THR A 341 19.82 3.50 -15.96
CA THR A 341 18.57 2.79 -16.21
C THR A 341 17.55 3.21 -15.16
N PRO A 342 16.26 3.46 -15.51
CA PRO A 342 15.21 3.62 -14.51
C PRO A 342 15.20 2.39 -13.60
N LEU A 343 15.36 2.60 -12.29
CA LEU A 343 15.20 1.52 -11.31
C LEU A 343 13.70 1.27 -11.18
N THR A 344 13.16 0.41 -12.04
CA THR A 344 11.77 -0.03 -11.91
C THR A 344 11.66 -0.86 -10.63
N ALA A 345 10.71 -0.49 -9.77
CA ALA A 345 10.42 -1.17 -8.50
C ALA A 345 10.01 -2.65 -8.67
N GLU A 346 9.91 -3.14 -9.90
CA GLU A 346 9.46 -4.48 -10.25
C GLU A 346 10.59 -5.51 -10.41
N GLU A 347 11.85 -5.09 -10.56
CA GLU A 347 12.94 -6.02 -10.94
C GLU A 347 13.67 -6.72 -9.78
N LYS A 348 13.37 -6.45 -8.53
CA LYS A 348 14.09 -7.05 -7.38
C LYS A 348 13.25 -7.88 -6.41
N ILE A 349 12.00 -8.16 -6.70
CA ILE A 349 11.23 -9.14 -5.94
C ILE A 349 10.83 -10.25 -6.92
N PRO A 350 11.36 -11.49 -6.78
CA PRO A 350 10.97 -12.58 -7.67
C PRO A 350 9.45 -12.76 -7.60
N SER A 351 8.77 -12.58 -8.74
CA SER A 351 7.37 -12.94 -8.90
C SER A 351 7.20 -14.42 -8.55
N PRO A 352 6.26 -14.80 -7.70
CA PRO A 352 5.96 -16.20 -7.48
C PRO A 352 5.27 -16.74 -8.74
N GLN A 353 6.06 -17.27 -9.69
CA GLN A 353 5.54 -18.11 -10.75
C GLN A 353 5.18 -19.48 -10.20
N ALA A 354 4.00 -19.91 -10.56
CA ALA A 354 3.38 -21.20 -10.40
C ALA A 354 4.32 -22.37 -10.03
N GLY A 355 4.03 -23.01 -8.90
CA GLY A 355 4.64 -24.27 -8.50
C GLY A 355 5.48 -24.09 -7.23
N ILE A 356 4.91 -24.51 -6.11
CA ILE A 356 5.60 -24.63 -4.83
C ILE A 356 6.79 -25.59 -4.98
N PRO A 357 8.03 -25.12 -4.91
CA PRO A 357 9.12 -25.95 -4.42
C PRO A 357 9.38 -25.55 -2.96
N SER A 358 9.31 -26.54 -2.10
CA SER A 358 9.79 -26.49 -0.73
C SER A 358 11.31 -26.24 -0.73
N ALA A 359 11.70 -24.96 -0.64
CA ALA A 359 13.05 -24.59 -0.25
C ALA A 359 12.94 -23.36 0.65
N GLY A 360 13.25 -23.55 1.91
CA GLY A 360 13.32 -22.50 2.91
C GLY A 360 14.35 -21.42 2.55
N PRO A 361 14.37 -20.30 3.29
CA PRO A 361 15.32 -19.21 3.10
C PRO A 361 16.73 -19.79 3.14
N ALA A 362 17.63 -19.19 2.35
CA ALA A 362 19.05 -19.52 2.42
C ALA A 362 19.56 -19.15 3.83
N VAL A 363 19.47 -20.09 4.74
CA VAL A 363 20.09 -20.00 6.05
C VAL A 363 21.53 -20.40 5.87
N LEU A 364 22.45 -19.48 6.05
CA LEU A 364 23.88 -19.82 6.16
C LEU A 364 24.05 -20.79 7.33
N PRO A 365 25.08 -21.64 7.32
CA PRO A 365 25.34 -22.63 8.38
C PRO A 365 25.48 -22.02 9.79
N SER A 366 25.56 -20.68 9.90
CA SER A 366 25.61 -19.93 11.15
C SER A 366 24.27 -19.47 11.73
N GLY A 367 23.13 -19.76 11.06
CA GLY A 367 21.81 -19.33 11.54
C GLY A 367 21.49 -17.86 11.31
N THR A 368 22.34 -17.12 10.58
CA THR A 368 22.14 -15.69 10.32
C THR A 368 21.31 -15.51 9.05
N VAL A 369 20.17 -14.85 9.17
CA VAL A 369 19.38 -14.34 8.03
C VAL A 369 20.19 -13.20 7.43
N VAL A 370 20.59 -13.33 6.16
CA VAL A 370 21.33 -12.27 5.46
C VAL A 370 20.29 -11.28 4.93
N PRO A 371 20.25 -10.03 5.43
CA PRO A 371 19.49 -8.98 4.80
C PRO A 371 20.07 -8.75 3.39
N VAL A 372 19.21 -8.53 2.40
CA VAL A 372 19.66 -8.11 1.06
C VAL A 372 20.09 -6.65 1.16
N ALA A 373 21.22 -6.41 1.80
CA ALA A 373 21.92 -5.15 1.75
C ALA A 373 22.75 -5.13 0.46
N VAL A 374 22.50 -4.18 -0.41
CA VAL A 374 23.35 -3.93 -1.58
C VAL A 374 24.67 -3.39 -1.07
N THR A 375 25.70 -4.22 -1.01
CA THR A 375 27.07 -3.78 -0.68
C THR A 375 27.63 -2.94 -1.82
N ALA A 376 28.67 -2.12 -1.53
CA ALA A 376 29.37 -1.36 -2.56
C ALA A 376 29.88 -2.25 -3.71
N GLU A 377 30.28 -3.51 -3.42
CA GLU A 377 30.65 -4.53 -4.41
C GLU A 377 29.46 -4.99 -5.26
N GLU A 378 28.29 -5.11 -4.67
CA GLU A 378 27.06 -5.51 -5.36
C GLU A 378 26.49 -4.39 -6.23
N ALA A 379 26.56 -3.13 -5.77
CA ALA A 379 26.24 -1.96 -6.59
C ALA A 379 27.21 -1.82 -7.77
N ALA A 380 28.50 -2.03 -7.57
CA ALA A 380 29.50 -2.07 -8.63
C ALA A 380 29.25 -3.25 -9.61
N ARG A 381 28.78 -4.40 -9.10
CA ARG A 381 28.42 -5.58 -9.91
C ARG A 381 27.17 -5.35 -10.75
N LEU A 382 26.15 -4.69 -10.20
CA LEU A 382 24.92 -4.32 -10.91
C LEU A 382 25.21 -3.32 -12.04
N LEU A 383 26.09 -2.35 -11.82
CA LEU A 383 26.55 -1.41 -12.86
C LEU A 383 27.40 -2.09 -13.95
N SER A 384 28.14 -3.16 -13.61
CA SER A 384 28.98 -3.88 -14.56
C SER A 384 28.24 -4.98 -15.34
N ALA A 385 27.12 -5.50 -14.83
CA ALA A 385 26.39 -6.62 -15.44
C ALA A 385 25.41 -6.19 -16.54
N GLU A 386 24.89 -4.96 -16.50
CA GLU A 386 23.86 -4.50 -17.45
C GLU A 386 24.39 -3.69 -18.66
N ASN A 387 25.59 -3.08 -18.59
CA ASN A 387 26.19 -2.45 -19.78
C ASN A 387 27.71 -2.32 -19.59
N GLY A 388 28.48 -3.00 -20.41
CA GLY A 388 29.92 -3.02 -20.39
C GLY A 388 30.58 -1.66 -20.17
N THR A 389 31.62 -1.69 -19.34
CA THR A 389 32.63 -0.66 -19.09
C THR A 389 32.27 0.49 -18.13
N VAL A 390 32.15 0.19 -16.82
CA VAL A 390 32.68 1.12 -15.84
C VAL A 390 34.17 0.73 -15.67
N SER A 391 35.05 1.62 -16.05
CA SER A 391 36.49 1.42 -15.92
C SER A 391 36.85 1.22 -14.45
N ALA A 392 37.77 0.30 -14.15
CA ALA A 392 38.35 0.11 -12.82
C ALA A 392 39.09 1.38 -12.27
N ALA A 393 39.16 2.47 -13.05
CA ALA A 393 39.71 3.75 -12.68
C ALA A 393 38.78 4.65 -11.85
N ASP A 394 37.44 4.33 -11.78
CA ASP A 394 36.43 5.10 -11.03
C ASP A 394 36.02 4.40 -9.71
N GLY A 395 36.94 3.71 -9.06
CA GLY A 395 36.77 3.11 -7.75
C GLY A 395 36.50 4.15 -6.66
N LEU A 396 35.85 3.71 -5.55
CA LEU A 396 35.68 4.53 -4.35
C LEU A 396 37.00 5.06 -3.84
N THR A 397 37.06 6.34 -3.51
CA THR A 397 38.18 6.90 -2.73
C THR A 397 38.05 6.53 -1.25
N GLU A 398 39.15 6.56 -0.50
CA GLU A 398 39.12 6.29 0.95
C GLU A 398 38.15 7.24 1.69
N ALA A 399 38.11 8.51 1.33
CA ALA A 399 37.17 9.49 1.89
C ALA A 399 35.69 9.20 1.55
N GLU A 400 35.42 8.63 0.38
CA GLU A 400 34.06 8.21 0.00
C GLU A 400 33.65 6.93 0.73
N ALA A 401 34.60 6.00 0.95
CA ALA A 401 34.33 4.80 1.74
C ALA A 401 33.94 5.15 3.20
N ASP A 402 34.65 6.13 3.80
CA ASP A 402 34.31 6.64 5.13
C ASP A 402 32.89 7.24 5.16
N LYS A 403 32.51 8.03 4.14
CA LYS A 403 31.18 8.60 4.00
C LYS A 403 30.08 7.53 3.84
N LEU A 404 30.36 6.39 3.20
CA LEU A 404 29.37 5.31 3.09
C LEU A 404 29.01 4.71 4.45
N GLY A 405 29.94 4.70 5.43
CA GLY A 405 29.62 4.35 6.81
C GLY A 405 28.58 5.27 7.46
N GLU A 406 28.52 6.55 7.06
CA GLU A 406 27.45 7.47 7.49
C GLU A 406 26.12 7.13 6.80
N ALA A 407 26.14 6.70 5.53
CA ALA A 407 24.94 6.28 4.81
C ALA A 407 24.29 5.06 5.47
N ASP A 408 25.07 4.09 5.94
CA ASP A 408 24.57 2.91 6.67
C ASP A 408 23.84 3.30 7.96
N ALA A 409 24.22 4.41 8.60
CA ALA A 409 23.53 4.91 9.79
C ALA A 409 22.10 5.39 9.48
N PHE A 410 21.84 5.94 8.29
CA PHE A 410 20.46 6.31 7.89
C PHE A 410 19.61 5.06 7.65
N ARG A 411 20.15 4.03 7.02
CA ARG A 411 19.48 2.73 6.85
C ARG A 411 19.11 2.13 8.21
N ALA A 412 20.06 2.04 9.13
CA ALA A 412 19.81 1.51 10.47
C ALA A 412 18.74 2.31 11.24
N ARG A 413 18.71 3.65 11.08
CA ARG A 413 17.67 4.50 11.65
C ARG A 413 16.31 4.26 10.99
N PHE A 414 16.28 4.11 9.67
CA PHE A 414 15.05 3.80 8.91
C PHE A 414 14.47 2.45 9.34
N GLU A 415 15.29 1.42 9.43
CA GLU A 415 14.89 0.10 9.91
C GLU A 415 14.36 0.18 11.34
N LYS A 416 15.05 0.89 12.22
CA LYS A 416 14.63 1.06 13.61
C LYS A 416 13.23 1.66 13.75
N VAL A 417 12.90 2.70 12.95
CA VAL A 417 11.58 3.34 13.03
C VAL A 417 10.50 2.52 12.32
N MET A 418 10.88 1.75 11.28
CA MET A 418 9.96 0.81 10.64
C MET A 418 9.72 -0.44 11.50
N ASP A 419 10.70 -0.86 12.29
CA ASP A 419 10.55 -1.93 13.29
C ASP A 419 9.58 -1.54 14.42
N ASP A 420 9.45 -0.25 14.71
CA ASP A 420 8.50 0.30 15.68
C ASP A 420 7.13 0.53 15.03
N ASP A 421 6.36 -0.53 14.92
CA ASP A 421 4.96 -0.51 14.45
C ASP A 421 4.79 0.13 13.05
N PHE A 422 5.73 -0.13 12.14
CA PHE A 422 5.71 0.38 10.76
C PHE A 422 5.54 1.91 10.69
N ASN A 423 6.30 2.66 11.48
CA ASN A 423 6.20 4.11 11.58
C ASN A 423 6.71 4.82 10.32
N THR A 424 5.88 4.86 9.29
CA THR A 424 6.20 5.48 8.00
C THR A 424 6.43 6.99 8.10
N ALA A 425 5.84 7.67 9.08
CA ALA A 425 6.04 9.11 9.28
C ALA A 425 7.48 9.43 9.69
N ASP A 426 8.02 8.67 10.65
CA ASP A 426 9.42 8.82 11.06
C ASP A 426 10.38 8.27 9.99
N ALA A 427 10.01 7.22 9.27
CA ALA A 427 10.77 6.72 8.13
C ALA A 427 10.94 7.78 7.03
N ILE A 428 9.89 8.55 6.73
CA ILE A 428 9.95 9.71 5.83
C ILE A 428 10.91 10.77 6.38
N SER A 429 10.91 11.01 7.69
CA SER A 429 11.84 11.97 8.30
C SER A 429 13.30 11.54 8.12
N VAL A 430 13.59 10.25 8.31
CA VAL A 430 14.92 9.68 8.03
C VAL A 430 15.29 9.81 6.56
N LEU A 431 14.34 9.59 5.64
CA LEU A 431 14.56 9.75 4.20
C LEU A 431 14.92 11.20 3.85
N PHE A 432 14.33 12.21 4.51
CA PHE A 432 14.73 13.61 4.33
C PHE A 432 16.11 13.93 4.89
N ASP A 433 16.48 13.33 6.01
CA ASP A 433 17.84 13.46 6.53
C ASP A 433 18.85 12.88 5.53
N LEU A 434 18.57 11.70 4.95
CA LEU A 434 19.37 11.10 3.88
C LEU A 434 19.45 12.01 2.65
N VAL A 435 18.34 12.56 2.16
CA VAL A 435 18.30 13.50 1.04
C VAL A 435 19.18 14.72 1.30
N LYS A 436 19.09 15.31 2.50
CA LYS A 436 19.91 16.44 2.90
C LYS A 436 21.39 16.08 2.91
N TRP A 437 21.73 14.92 3.45
CA TRP A 437 23.11 14.45 3.52
C TRP A 437 23.66 14.14 2.12
N ILE A 438 22.90 13.45 1.24
CA ILE A 438 23.28 13.21 -0.15
C ILE A 438 23.62 14.53 -0.87
N ASN A 439 22.73 15.53 -0.78
CA ASN A 439 22.93 16.83 -1.42
C ASN A 439 24.15 17.60 -0.93
N SER A 440 24.66 17.28 0.27
CA SER A 440 25.89 17.88 0.81
C SER A 440 27.15 17.05 0.55
N SER A 441 27.01 15.76 0.22
CA SER A 441 28.12 14.81 0.11
C SER A 441 28.48 14.46 -1.33
N ALA A 442 27.50 14.57 -2.26
CA ALA A 442 27.64 14.26 -3.67
C ALA A 442 27.85 15.53 -4.51
N ASP A 443 28.91 15.55 -5.33
CA ASP A 443 29.22 16.63 -6.26
C ASP A 443 29.81 16.12 -7.58
N GLU A 444 30.23 17.01 -8.47
CA GLU A 444 30.85 16.67 -9.75
C GLU A 444 32.20 15.92 -9.63
N ASN A 445 32.87 16.01 -8.48
CA ASN A 445 34.15 15.33 -8.23
C ASN A 445 33.94 13.92 -7.66
N SER A 446 32.71 13.60 -7.19
CA SER A 446 32.38 12.28 -6.64
C SER A 446 32.60 11.18 -7.69
N SER A 447 33.09 10.02 -7.25
CA SER A 447 33.24 8.85 -8.12
C SER A 447 31.90 8.30 -8.60
N ALA A 448 31.85 7.69 -9.78
CA ALA A 448 30.63 7.04 -10.27
C ALA A 448 30.14 5.93 -9.31
N ALA A 449 31.08 5.21 -8.68
CA ALA A 449 30.76 4.18 -7.71
C ALA A 449 30.05 4.74 -6.47
N PHE A 450 30.53 5.85 -5.92
CA PHE A 450 29.91 6.52 -4.78
C PHE A 450 28.50 7.02 -5.12
N LEU A 451 28.35 7.73 -6.24
CA LEU A 451 27.05 8.23 -6.71
C LEU A 451 26.03 7.10 -6.92
N ALA A 452 26.48 5.96 -7.46
CA ALA A 452 25.62 4.80 -7.68
C ALA A 452 25.12 4.16 -6.37
N VAL A 453 26.00 4.09 -5.36
CA VAL A 453 25.59 3.59 -4.02
C VAL A 453 24.58 4.52 -3.39
N LEU A 454 24.81 5.85 -3.43
CA LEU A 454 23.85 6.83 -2.88
C LEU A 454 22.49 6.76 -3.57
N ARG A 455 22.49 6.61 -4.92
CA ARG A 455 21.28 6.42 -5.70
C ARG A 455 20.53 5.15 -5.29
N ALA A 456 21.25 4.03 -5.19
CA ALA A 456 20.66 2.76 -4.78
C ALA A 456 20.05 2.84 -3.38
N GLU A 457 20.74 3.48 -2.45
CA GLU A 457 20.25 3.67 -1.07
C GLU A 457 18.96 4.48 -1.03
N LEU A 458 18.94 5.65 -1.69
CA LEU A 458 17.76 6.51 -1.76
C LEU A 458 16.55 5.75 -2.34
N HIS A 459 16.75 5.05 -3.46
CA HIS A 459 15.67 4.29 -4.10
C HIS A 459 15.23 3.06 -3.29
N THR A 460 16.14 2.42 -2.57
CA THR A 460 15.79 1.28 -1.71
C THR A 460 14.88 1.72 -0.58
N LEU A 461 15.27 2.75 0.19
CA LEU A 461 14.47 3.22 1.32
C LEU A 461 13.14 3.84 0.87
N ALA A 462 13.15 4.63 -0.21
CA ALA A 462 11.92 5.14 -0.82
C ALA A 462 11.03 4.00 -1.36
N GLY A 463 11.62 2.98 -1.97
CA GLY A 463 10.93 1.81 -2.52
C GLY A 463 10.22 0.96 -1.48
N ILE A 464 10.73 0.88 -0.25
CA ILE A 464 10.03 0.24 0.88
C ILE A 464 8.70 0.98 1.16
N LEU A 465 8.69 2.29 1.06
CA LEU A 465 7.49 3.11 1.15
C LEU A 465 6.66 3.09 -0.16
N GLY A 466 7.14 2.41 -1.20
CA GLY A 466 6.54 2.37 -2.53
C GLY A 466 6.62 3.70 -3.28
N LEU A 467 7.53 4.58 -2.90
CA LEU A 467 7.80 5.85 -3.57
C LEU A 467 8.80 5.62 -4.72
N LYS A 468 8.52 6.18 -5.90
CA LYS A 468 9.33 5.97 -7.11
C LYS A 468 10.50 6.94 -7.26
N CYS A 469 10.56 8.01 -6.46
CA CYS A 469 11.51 9.13 -6.55
C CYS A 469 11.45 9.89 -7.89
N GLU A 470 10.34 9.79 -8.61
CA GLU A 470 10.04 10.49 -9.86
C GLU A 470 8.59 10.96 -9.85
N MET A 471 8.26 11.95 -10.64
CA MET A 471 6.88 12.41 -10.85
C MET A 471 6.46 12.12 -12.29
N ASP A 472 5.20 11.69 -12.48
CA ASP A 472 4.64 11.52 -13.81
C ASP A 472 4.72 12.86 -14.58
N GLY A 473 5.43 12.87 -15.67
CA GLY A 473 5.72 14.10 -16.46
C GLY A 473 7.19 14.53 -16.44
N GLN A 474 7.99 14.11 -15.48
CA GLN A 474 9.45 14.30 -15.54
C GLN A 474 10.14 13.23 -16.41
N ALA A 475 9.61 12.00 -16.43
CA ALA A 475 10.12 10.92 -17.31
C ALA A 475 9.85 11.19 -18.80
N ALA A 476 8.83 11.99 -19.14
CA ALA A 476 8.57 12.40 -20.53
C ALA A 476 9.62 13.39 -21.07
N ALA A 477 10.41 14.01 -20.21
CA ALA A 477 11.48 14.92 -20.63
C ALA A 477 12.76 14.20 -21.11
N ALA A 478 12.94 12.93 -20.73
CA ALA A 478 14.08 12.12 -21.18
C ALA A 478 13.90 11.52 -22.60
N GLY A 479 12.69 11.59 -23.18
CA GLY A 479 12.36 11.06 -24.50
C GLY A 479 12.40 12.07 -25.66
N ASP A 480 12.76 13.31 -25.38
CA ASP A 480 12.72 14.38 -26.39
C ASP A 480 14.17 14.89 -26.67
N ASP A 481 15.00 14.02 -27.20
CA ASP A 481 16.41 14.34 -27.55
C ASP A 481 16.52 15.61 -28.44
N GLU A 482 15.52 15.87 -29.28
CA GLU A 482 15.44 17.04 -30.13
C GLU A 482 15.14 18.33 -29.33
N LEU A 483 14.25 18.24 -28.33
CA LEU A 483 13.94 19.37 -27.45
C LEU A 483 15.11 19.65 -26.50
N ALA A 484 15.72 18.63 -25.91
CA ALA A 484 16.89 18.77 -25.05
C ALA A 484 18.04 19.44 -25.81
N SER A 485 18.36 18.97 -27.02
CA SER A 485 19.37 19.55 -27.89
C SER A 485 19.09 21.03 -28.25
N TYR A 486 17.81 21.34 -28.52
CA TYR A 486 17.38 22.72 -28.77
C TYR A 486 17.57 23.62 -27.55
N VAL A 487 17.14 23.16 -26.36
CA VAL A 487 17.24 23.92 -25.10
C VAL A 487 18.71 24.13 -24.71
N GLU A 488 19.54 23.10 -24.81
CA GLU A 488 20.98 23.19 -24.52
C GLU A 488 21.68 24.15 -25.48
N GLY A 489 21.31 24.13 -26.77
CA GLY A 489 21.79 25.10 -27.74
C GLY A 489 21.42 26.54 -27.37
N LYS A 490 20.19 26.76 -26.92
CA LYS A 490 19.70 28.07 -26.45
C LYS A 490 20.36 28.52 -25.14
N ILE A 491 20.62 27.59 -24.22
CA ILE A 491 21.39 27.88 -22.98
C ILE A 491 22.82 28.32 -23.32
N ALA A 492 23.49 27.61 -24.23
CA ALA A 492 24.82 27.99 -24.68
C ALA A 492 24.82 29.38 -25.36
N GLU A 493 23.83 29.67 -26.21
CA GLU A 493 23.67 30.98 -26.84
C GLU A 493 23.42 32.10 -25.80
N ARG A 494 22.59 31.85 -24.77
CA ARG A 494 22.33 32.77 -23.67
C ARG A 494 23.60 33.03 -22.85
N GLN A 495 24.38 31.99 -22.55
CA GLN A 495 25.64 32.12 -21.82
C GLN A 495 26.67 32.94 -22.61
N ALA A 496 26.75 32.72 -23.93
CA ALA A 496 27.61 33.49 -24.82
C ALA A 496 27.21 34.99 -24.83
N ALA A 497 25.91 35.29 -24.92
CA ALA A 497 25.38 36.65 -24.85
C ALA A 497 25.72 37.32 -23.49
N ARG A 498 25.56 36.63 -22.38
CA ARG A 498 25.94 37.14 -21.03
C ARG A 498 27.46 37.42 -20.94
N LYS A 499 28.27 36.55 -21.50
CA LYS A 499 29.74 36.74 -21.54
C LYS A 499 30.16 37.93 -22.40
N ALA A 500 29.42 38.19 -23.48
CA ALA A 500 29.55 39.36 -24.33
C ALA A 500 28.94 40.64 -23.75
N ARG A 501 28.29 40.57 -22.58
CA ARG A 501 27.53 41.65 -21.91
C ARG A 501 26.31 42.13 -22.72
N ASP A 502 25.80 41.31 -23.62
CA ASP A 502 24.52 41.53 -24.32
C ASP A 502 23.38 40.95 -23.49
N PHE A 503 23.00 41.69 -22.47
CA PHE A 503 21.93 41.26 -21.56
C PHE A 503 20.56 41.25 -22.20
N ALA A 504 20.31 42.14 -23.19
CA ALA A 504 19.03 42.19 -23.91
C ALA A 504 18.81 40.89 -24.69
N LYS A 505 19.84 40.35 -25.37
CA LYS A 505 19.77 39.08 -26.06
C LYS A 505 19.62 37.91 -25.08
N ALA A 506 20.30 37.94 -23.94
CA ALA A 506 20.23 36.90 -22.93
C ALA A 506 18.81 36.79 -22.30
N ASP A 507 18.16 37.94 -22.07
CA ASP A 507 16.79 38.00 -21.55
C ASP A 507 15.77 37.55 -22.61
N ALA A 508 15.93 37.96 -23.86
CA ALA A 508 15.08 37.50 -24.98
C ALA A 508 15.10 35.96 -25.12
N ILE A 509 16.26 35.34 -25.00
CA ILE A 509 16.37 33.85 -25.04
C ILE A 509 15.65 33.21 -23.86
N ARG A 510 15.73 33.78 -22.65
CA ARG A 510 15.04 33.29 -21.48
C ARG A 510 13.51 33.38 -21.65
N ASP A 511 13.04 34.50 -22.18
CA ASP A 511 11.62 34.72 -22.45
C ASP A 511 11.09 33.80 -23.55
N GLU A 512 11.87 33.58 -24.64
CA GLU A 512 11.55 32.62 -25.69
C GLU A 512 11.37 31.20 -25.13
N LEU A 513 12.27 30.76 -24.25
CA LEU A 513 12.16 29.44 -23.63
C LEU A 513 11.00 29.36 -22.67
N LYS A 514 10.71 30.44 -21.92
CA LYS A 514 9.57 30.52 -21.00
C LYS A 514 8.24 30.48 -21.75
N GLU A 515 8.10 31.15 -22.91
CA GLU A 515 6.91 31.07 -23.76
C GLU A 515 6.68 29.66 -24.30
N LYS A 516 7.73 28.87 -24.48
CA LYS A 516 7.68 27.45 -24.86
C LYS A 516 7.49 26.51 -23.66
N GLY A 517 7.17 27.05 -22.48
CA GLY A 517 6.97 26.25 -21.27
C GLY A 517 8.26 25.68 -20.68
N ILE A 518 9.41 26.33 -20.90
CA ILE A 518 10.70 25.88 -20.37
C ILE A 518 11.21 26.92 -19.39
N LEU A 519 11.44 26.50 -18.16
CA LEU A 519 11.98 27.36 -17.09
C LEU A 519 13.47 27.10 -16.94
N LEU A 520 14.28 28.17 -16.95
CA LEU A 520 15.69 28.13 -16.67
C LEU A 520 16.00 28.51 -15.23
N GLU A 521 16.86 27.77 -14.58
CA GLU A 521 17.35 28.00 -13.23
C GLU A 521 18.89 28.18 -13.28
N ASP A 522 19.34 29.41 -12.99
CA ASP A 522 20.79 29.71 -12.91
C ASP A 522 21.33 29.14 -11.58
N THR A 523 22.24 28.17 -11.64
CA THR A 523 22.94 27.60 -10.47
C THR A 523 24.42 28.02 -10.48
N ARG A 524 25.14 27.77 -9.36
CA ARG A 524 26.59 28.05 -9.29
C ARG A 524 27.40 27.28 -10.32
N ASP A 525 26.88 26.13 -10.75
CA ASP A 525 27.56 25.16 -11.60
C ASP A 525 27.05 25.16 -13.05
N GLY A 526 26.12 26.06 -13.40
CA GLY A 526 25.57 26.16 -14.75
C GLY A 526 24.08 26.53 -14.76
N VAL A 527 23.44 26.39 -15.92
CA VAL A 527 22.00 26.65 -16.09
C VAL A 527 21.29 25.30 -16.21
N LYS A 528 20.36 25.04 -15.29
CA LYS A 528 19.43 23.90 -15.36
C LYS A 528 18.12 24.34 -16.01
N TRP A 529 17.41 23.42 -16.61
CA TRP A 529 16.10 23.70 -17.18
C TRP A 529 15.08 22.62 -16.85
N LYS A 530 13.80 23.01 -16.83
CA LYS A 530 12.65 22.10 -16.66
C LYS A 530 11.46 22.58 -17.49
N LYS A 531 10.58 21.68 -17.91
CA LYS A 531 9.28 22.04 -18.48
C LYS A 531 8.42 22.68 -17.38
N ALA A 532 7.68 23.76 -17.70
CA ALA A 532 6.83 24.51 -16.78
C ALA A 532 5.58 23.69 -16.35
#